data_86e233c3a5f8acec1711c4fe30cb9079
#
_entry.id   86e233c3a5f8acec1711c4fe30cb9079
#
_cell.length_a   1.000
_cell.length_b   1.000
_cell.length_c   1.000
_cell.angle_alpha   90.00
_cell.angle_beta   90.00
_cell.angle_gamma   90.00
#
_symmetry.space_group_name_H-M   'P 1'
#
loop_
_entity.id
_entity.type
_entity.pdbx_description
1 polymer ?
#
loop_
_entity_poly.entity_id
_entity_poly.type
_entity_poly.pdbx_seq_one_letter_code
_entity_poly.pdbx_strand_id
1 'polypeptide(L)'
;LHALIRDFGLPVGVLDRLIAALRWDIHREPHADAQGLAAYLEDTGAGLMWLAARALGAPDGAENAVRAYGWATATAGYLRAVPELRAKGRHPLPAGLSAQDLAQQGLAKLAQARSARRSVPRGVRPALLAGWQTKIFLDQVL
;
A
#
# COMPACT_ATOMS: atom_id res chain seq x y z
N LEU A 1 11.32 -2.21 19.67
CA LEU A 1 10.89 -1.23 18.68
C LEU A 1 11.75 0.04 18.71
N HIS A 2 11.99 0.68 19.88
CA HIS A 2 12.82 1.89 19.98
C HIS A 2 14.24 1.72 19.39
N ALA A 3 14.89 0.59 19.64
CA ALA A 3 16.20 0.30 19.08
C ALA A 3 16.14 0.25 17.53
N LEU A 4 15.15 -0.44 16.97
CA LEU A 4 14.97 -0.54 15.52
C LEU A 4 14.70 0.82 14.87
N ILE A 5 13.84 1.65 15.48
CA ILE A 5 13.56 3.00 14.99
C ILE A 5 14.84 3.82 14.92
N ARG A 6 15.63 3.78 16.00
CA ARG A 6 16.89 4.53 16.08
C ARG A 6 17.95 3.98 15.12
N ASP A 7 18.15 2.67 15.11
CA ASP A 7 19.26 2.02 14.41
C ASP A 7 19.06 2.02 12.89
N PHE A 8 17.81 2.00 12.42
CA PHE A 8 17.44 2.06 11.00
C PHE A 8 16.87 3.41 10.56
N GLY A 9 16.79 4.40 11.45
CA GLY A 9 16.25 5.71 11.11
C GLY A 9 14.81 5.64 10.58
N LEU A 10 13.96 4.77 11.18
CA LEU A 10 12.60 4.60 10.70
C LEU A 10 11.75 5.84 10.99
N PRO A 11 10.98 6.34 10.02
CA PRO A 11 10.16 7.53 10.20
C PRO A 11 8.98 7.24 11.13
N VAL A 12 9.03 7.75 12.35
CA VAL A 12 8.02 7.53 13.41
C VAL A 12 6.62 7.92 12.94
N GLY A 13 6.48 9.05 12.22
CA GLY A 13 5.18 9.48 11.71
C GLY A 13 4.53 8.50 10.71
N VAL A 14 5.32 7.66 10.03
CA VAL A 14 4.77 6.59 9.18
C VAL A 14 4.23 5.44 10.04
N LEU A 15 4.94 5.10 11.12
CA LEU A 15 4.48 4.10 12.09
C LEU A 15 3.19 4.54 12.77
N ASP A 16 3.10 5.80 13.20
CA ASP A 16 1.91 6.34 13.85
C ASP A 16 0.68 6.29 12.93
N ARG A 17 0.84 6.68 11.65
CA ARG A 17 -0.24 6.59 10.68
C ARG A 17 -0.66 5.15 10.39
N LEU A 18 0.29 4.23 10.29
CA LEU A 18 0.00 2.80 10.14
C LEU A 18 -0.83 2.28 11.30
N ILE A 19 -0.45 2.60 12.53
CA ILE A 19 -1.19 2.19 13.74
C ILE A 19 -2.60 2.80 13.75
N ALA A 20 -2.73 4.09 13.40
CA ALA A 20 -4.01 4.77 13.33
C ALA A 20 -4.94 4.14 12.27
N ALA A 21 -4.39 3.83 11.08
CA ALA A 21 -5.13 3.18 10.01
C ALA A 21 -5.60 1.76 10.39
N LEU A 22 -4.74 0.97 11.06
CA LEU A 22 -5.11 -0.37 11.52
C LEU A 22 -6.16 -0.35 12.64
N ARG A 23 -6.22 0.71 13.45
CA ARG A 23 -7.31 0.88 14.44
C ARG A 23 -8.68 1.01 13.77
N TRP A 24 -8.75 1.60 12.57
CA TRP A 24 -9.97 1.68 11.78
C TRP A 24 -10.58 0.30 11.51
N ASP A 25 -9.76 -0.72 11.26
CA ASP A 25 -10.22 -2.08 11.01
C ASP A 25 -11.00 -2.69 12.18
N ILE A 26 -10.73 -2.24 13.41
CA ILE A 26 -11.42 -2.68 14.63
C ILE A 26 -12.88 -2.24 14.61
N HIS A 27 -13.14 -1.01 14.15
CA HIS A 27 -14.49 -0.43 14.13
C HIS A 27 -15.35 -0.94 12.98
N ARG A 28 -14.73 -1.53 11.95
CA ARG A 28 -15.39 -2.14 10.78
C ARG A 28 -16.32 -1.19 10.01
N GLU A 29 -16.11 0.11 10.13
CA GLU A 29 -16.86 1.12 9.39
C GLU A 29 -16.44 1.13 7.91
N PRO A 30 -17.36 1.37 6.96
CA PRO A 30 -16.98 1.60 5.57
C PRO A 30 -16.18 2.89 5.43
N HIS A 31 -15.27 2.96 4.46
CA HIS A 31 -14.62 4.22 4.11
C HIS A 31 -15.66 5.22 3.60
N ALA A 32 -15.61 6.46 4.08
CA ALA A 32 -16.59 7.49 3.74
C ALA A 32 -16.62 7.79 2.22
N ASP A 33 -15.44 7.81 1.59
CA ASP A 33 -15.26 8.11 0.18
C ASP A 33 -13.99 7.45 -0.39
N ALA A 34 -13.76 7.66 -1.69
CA ALA A 34 -12.60 7.15 -2.39
C ALA A 34 -11.28 7.71 -1.83
N GLN A 35 -11.28 8.95 -1.31
CA GLN A 35 -10.09 9.56 -0.73
C GLN A 35 -9.73 8.90 0.60
N GLY A 36 -10.72 8.58 1.44
CA GLY A 36 -10.50 7.85 2.69
C GLY A 36 -9.92 6.45 2.45
N LEU A 37 -10.44 5.72 1.45
CA LEU A 37 -9.86 4.44 1.06
C LEU A 37 -8.43 4.59 0.51
N ALA A 38 -8.17 5.60 -0.33
CA ALA A 38 -6.84 5.85 -0.86
C ALA A 38 -5.83 6.17 0.25
N ALA A 39 -6.21 6.96 1.25
CA ALA A 39 -5.39 7.26 2.43
C ALA A 39 -5.12 6.01 3.26
N TYR A 40 -6.12 5.15 3.46
CA TYR A 40 -5.96 3.87 4.13
C TYR A 40 -4.93 2.97 3.41
N LEU A 41 -5.01 2.85 2.08
CA LEU A 41 -4.04 2.10 1.28
C LEU A 41 -2.63 2.71 1.32
N GLU A 42 -2.54 4.05 1.39
CA GLU A 42 -1.27 4.76 1.56
C GLU A 42 -0.63 4.41 2.91
N ASP A 43 -1.38 4.49 4.00
CA ASP A 43 -0.84 4.29 5.33
C ASP A 43 -0.55 2.82 5.65
N THR A 44 -1.41 1.89 5.20
CA THR A 44 -1.26 0.46 5.50
C THR A 44 -0.36 -0.28 4.51
N GLY A 45 -0.34 0.11 3.24
CA GLY A 45 0.43 -0.56 2.19
C GLY A 45 1.70 0.17 1.80
N ALA A 46 1.56 1.41 1.31
CA ALA A 46 2.71 2.20 0.87
C ALA A 46 3.64 2.53 2.05
N GLY A 47 3.07 2.96 3.18
CA GLY A 47 3.83 3.24 4.40
C GLY A 47 4.57 2.03 4.93
N LEU A 48 3.90 0.87 5.01
CA LEU A 48 4.53 -0.37 5.48
C LEU A 48 5.68 -0.82 4.57
N MET A 49 5.49 -0.76 3.25
CA MET A 49 6.56 -1.10 2.30
C MET A 49 7.73 -0.13 2.39
N TRP A 50 7.46 1.16 2.61
CA TRP A 50 8.51 2.15 2.84
C TRP A 50 9.31 1.87 4.12
N LEU A 51 8.63 1.52 5.22
CA LEU A 51 9.32 1.12 6.46
C LEU A 51 10.23 -0.09 6.25
N ALA A 52 9.76 -1.12 5.53
CA ALA A 52 10.56 -2.27 5.19
C ALA A 52 11.78 -1.90 4.31
N ALA A 53 11.58 -1.04 3.33
CA ALA A 53 12.66 -0.53 2.49
C ALA A 53 13.69 0.28 3.29
N ARG A 54 13.25 1.14 4.21
CA ARG A 54 14.12 1.90 5.10
C ARG A 54 14.97 0.99 5.99
N ALA A 55 14.37 -0.06 6.54
CA ALA A 55 15.09 -1.07 7.33
C ALA A 55 16.19 -1.80 6.52
N LEU A 56 16.05 -1.85 5.19
CA LEU A 56 17.06 -2.38 4.26
C LEU A 56 18.00 -1.30 3.72
N GLY A 57 17.97 -0.09 4.27
CA GLY A 57 18.87 0.99 3.91
C GLY A 57 18.46 1.81 2.69
N ALA A 58 17.15 1.87 2.37
CA ALA A 58 16.66 2.71 1.27
C ALA A 58 17.01 4.19 1.50
N PRO A 59 17.59 4.89 0.51
CA PRO A 59 17.77 6.34 0.56
C PRO A 59 16.43 7.06 0.35
N ASP A 60 16.34 8.32 0.79
CA ASP A 60 15.12 9.13 0.66
C ASP A 60 14.65 9.26 -0.80
N GLY A 61 15.56 9.32 -1.76
CA GLY A 61 15.24 9.36 -3.18
C GLY A 61 14.49 8.12 -3.71
N ALA A 62 14.46 7.01 -2.97
CA ALA A 62 13.70 5.81 -3.33
C ALA A 62 12.24 5.85 -2.85
N GLU A 63 11.87 6.77 -1.95
CA GLU A 63 10.57 6.79 -1.27
C GLU A 63 9.40 6.77 -2.25
N ASN A 64 9.39 7.67 -3.22
CA ASN A 64 8.30 7.79 -4.19
C ASN A 64 8.07 6.49 -4.98
N ALA A 65 9.14 5.83 -5.42
CA ALA A 65 9.03 4.57 -6.16
C ALA A 65 8.52 3.43 -5.27
N VAL A 66 9.04 3.32 -4.05
CA VAL A 66 8.65 2.28 -3.10
C VAL A 66 7.20 2.46 -2.64
N ARG A 67 6.79 3.70 -2.30
CA ARG A 67 5.40 3.99 -1.91
C ARG A 67 4.43 3.73 -3.04
N ALA A 68 4.73 4.16 -4.27
CA ALA A 68 3.86 3.90 -5.40
C ALA A 68 3.68 2.39 -5.64
N TYR A 69 4.76 1.60 -5.51
CA TYR A 69 4.68 0.15 -5.61
C TYR A 69 3.89 -0.47 -4.45
N GLY A 70 4.11 0.00 -3.22
CA GLY A 70 3.38 -0.45 -2.03
C GLY A 70 1.89 -0.16 -2.12
N TRP A 71 1.52 1.01 -2.61
CA TRP A 71 0.13 1.38 -2.83
C TRP A 71 -0.57 0.46 -3.84
N ALA A 72 0.08 0.19 -4.98
CA ALA A 72 -0.43 -0.75 -5.98
C ALA A 72 -0.59 -2.17 -5.41
N THR A 73 0.38 -2.60 -4.61
CA THR A 73 0.36 -3.93 -3.95
C THR A 73 -0.78 -4.01 -2.93
N ALA A 74 -0.98 -2.97 -2.12
CA ALA A 74 -2.08 -2.89 -1.17
C ALA A 74 -3.44 -2.89 -1.87
N THR A 75 -3.57 -2.16 -2.99
CA THR A 75 -4.76 -2.16 -3.84
C THR A 75 -5.10 -3.57 -4.33
N ALA A 76 -4.13 -4.30 -4.85
CA ALA A 76 -4.35 -5.69 -5.29
C ALA A 76 -4.79 -6.59 -4.12
N GLY A 77 -4.14 -6.47 -2.96
CA GLY A 77 -4.51 -7.20 -1.75
C GLY A 77 -5.93 -6.86 -1.27
N TYR A 78 -6.27 -5.58 -1.27
CA TYR A 78 -7.59 -5.10 -0.87
C TYR A 78 -8.70 -5.63 -1.79
N LEU A 79 -8.50 -5.52 -3.11
CA LEU A 79 -9.46 -6.01 -4.10
C LEU A 79 -9.67 -7.53 -4.00
N ARG A 80 -8.63 -8.31 -3.68
CA ARG A 80 -8.74 -9.74 -3.41
C ARG A 80 -9.62 -10.04 -2.20
N ALA A 81 -9.63 -9.18 -1.19
CA ALA A 81 -10.45 -9.34 0.01
C ALA A 81 -11.91 -8.91 -0.19
N VAL A 82 -12.23 -8.12 -1.22
CA VAL A 82 -13.57 -7.57 -1.48
C VAL A 82 -14.66 -8.64 -1.49
N PRO A 83 -14.53 -9.79 -2.20
CA PRO A 83 -15.56 -10.81 -2.22
C PRO A 83 -15.85 -11.37 -0.83
N GLU A 84 -14.82 -11.68 -0.06
CA GLU A 84 -14.96 -12.20 1.31
C GLU A 84 -15.59 -11.17 2.25
N LEU A 85 -15.16 -9.90 2.16
CA LEU A 85 -15.71 -8.80 2.96
C LEU A 85 -17.20 -8.61 2.67
N ARG A 86 -17.60 -8.67 1.38
CA ARG A 86 -19.01 -8.61 0.98
C ARG A 86 -19.82 -9.79 1.50
N ALA A 87 -19.27 -11.00 1.45
CA ALA A 87 -19.93 -12.19 1.99
C ALA A 87 -20.17 -12.08 3.51
N LYS A 88 -19.33 -11.30 4.21
CA LYS A 88 -19.49 -10.96 5.64
C LYS A 88 -20.40 -9.74 5.89
N GLY A 89 -21.14 -9.27 4.87
CA GLY A 89 -22.06 -8.11 4.98
C GLY A 89 -21.37 -6.76 5.08
N ARG A 90 -20.07 -6.66 4.73
CA ARG A 90 -19.33 -5.39 4.71
C ARG A 90 -19.47 -4.67 3.36
N HIS A 91 -19.28 -3.37 3.39
CA HIS A 91 -19.24 -2.51 2.19
C HIS A 91 -17.80 -1.99 1.98
N PRO A 92 -16.91 -2.82 1.39
CA PRO A 92 -15.49 -2.47 1.32
C PRO A 92 -15.18 -1.34 0.33
N LEU A 93 -16.00 -1.14 -0.69
CA LEU A 93 -15.81 -0.06 -1.64
C LEU A 93 -16.78 1.10 -1.33
N PRO A 94 -16.28 2.34 -1.26
CA PRO A 94 -17.11 3.52 -1.10
C PRO A 94 -18.09 3.71 -2.26
N ALA A 95 -19.18 4.42 -2.01
CA ALA A 95 -20.15 4.75 -3.05
C ALA A 95 -19.47 5.49 -4.22
N GLY A 96 -19.78 5.09 -5.44
CA GLY A 96 -19.23 5.69 -6.65
C GLY A 96 -17.82 5.22 -7.05
N LEU A 97 -17.19 4.34 -6.27
CA LEU A 97 -15.90 3.75 -6.63
C LEU A 97 -16.09 2.27 -7.03
N SER A 98 -15.83 1.94 -8.28
CA SER A 98 -15.84 0.56 -8.73
C SER A 98 -14.51 -0.17 -8.45
N ALA A 99 -14.54 -1.50 -8.47
CA ALA A 99 -13.33 -2.30 -8.37
C ALA A 99 -12.38 -2.04 -9.55
N GLN A 100 -12.94 -1.81 -10.75
CA GLN A 100 -12.21 -1.49 -11.96
C GLN A 100 -11.49 -0.14 -11.84
N ASP A 101 -12.18 0.92 -11.34
CA ASP A 101 -11.56 2.22 -11.14
C ASP A 101 -10.38 2.13 -10.16
N LEU A 102 -10.56 1.39 -9.07
CA LEU A 102 -9.49 1.19 -8.09
C LEU A 102 -8.33 0.38 -8.67
N ALA A 103 -8.61 -0.64 -9.50
CA ALA A 103 -7.58 -1.41 -10.20
C ALA A 103 -6.79 -0.55 -11.20
N GLN A 104 -7.46 0.33 -11.95
CA GLN A 104 -6.82 1.28 -12.86
C GLN A 104 -5.88 2.24 -12.11
N GLN A 105 -6.31 2.76 -10.96
CA GLN A 105 -5.46 3.58 -10.09
C GLN A 105 -4.24 2.79 -9.61
N GLY A 106 -4.41 1.52 -9.23
CA GLY A 106 -3.33 0.62 -8.85
C GLY A 106 -2.32 0.41 -9.98
N LEU A 107 -2.79 0.20 -11.21
CA LEU A 107 -1.91 0.07 -12.38
C LEU A 107 -1.16 1.36 -12.71
N ALA A 108 -1.80 2.52 -12.55
CA ALA A 108 -1.14 3.82 -12.72
C ALA A 108 0.00 4.01 -11.71
N LYS A 109 -0.24 3.67 -10.43
CA LYS A 109 0.79 3.67 -9.38
C LYS A 109 1.93 2.69 -9.68
N LEU A 110 1.60 1.51 -10.19
CA LEU A 110 2.61 0.53 -10.60
C LEU A 110 3.47 1.03 -11.76
N ALA A 111 2.88 1.72 -12.75
CA ALA A 111 3.62 2.36 -13.84
C ALA A 111 4.55 3.47 -13.31
N GLN A 112 4.06 4.30 -12.38
CA GLN A 112 4.87 5.32 -11.69
C GLN A 112 6.08 4.69 -10.99
N ALA A 113 5.87 3.62 -10.23
CA ALA A 113 6.95 2.91 -9.54
C ALA A 113 7.99 2.38 -10.53
N ARG A 114 7.55 1.82 -11.65
CA ARG A 114 8.43 1.27 -12.70
C ARG A 114 9.27 2.35 -13.39
N SER A 115 8.70 3.51 -13.66
CA SER A 115 9.44 4.63 -14.26
C SER A 115 10.57 5.11 -13.34
N ALA A 116 10.33 5.10 -12.03
CA ALA A 116 11.28 5.52 -11.00
C ALA A 116 12.16 4.37 -10.44
N ARG A 117 12.10 3.16 -11.01
CA ARG A 117 12.78 1.95 -10.48
C ARG A 117 14.29 2.09 -10.27
N ARG A 118 14.94 3.02 -11.00
CA ARG A 118 16.39 3.25 -10.91
C ARG A 118 16.79 3.88 -9.58
N SER A 119 15.87 4.58 -8.90
CA SER A 119 16.10 5.15 -7.57
C SER A 119 16.18 4.10 -6.46
N VAL A 120 15.73 2.86 -6.71
CA VAL A 120 15.69 1.79 -5.72
C VAL A 120 16.94 0.91 -5.83
N PRO A 121 17.85 0.97 -4.84
CA PRO A 121 19.06 0.15 -4.82
C PRO A 121 18.77 -1.34 -4.84
N ARG A 122 19.69 -2.14 -5.37
CA ARG A 122 19.52 -3.60 -5.45
C ARG A 122 19.28 -4.25 -4.09
N GLY A 123 19.98 -3.79 -3.03
CA GLY A 123 19.84 -4.30 -1.67
C GLY A 123 18.48 -4.07 -1.03
N VAL A 124 17.71 -3.10 -1.54
CA VAL A 124 16.35 -2.77 -1.05
C VAL A 124 15.25 -3.60 -1.72
N ARG A 125 15.52 -4.18 -2.89
CA ARG A 125 14.52 -4.91 -3.69
C ARG A 125 13.81 -6.05 -2.95
N PRO A 126 14.41 -6.75 -1.97
CA PRO A 126 13.68 -7.76 -1.20
C PRO A 126 12.41 -7.23 -0.53
N ALA A 127 12.37 -5.94 -0.12
CA ALA A 127 11.15 -5.31 0.41
C ALA A 127 9.98 -5.31 -0.59
N LEU A 128 10.26 -5.37 -1.89
CA LEU A 128 9.27 -5.30 -2.95
C LEU A 128 8.72 -6.67 -3.38
N LEU A 129 9.28 -7.77 -2.87
CA LEU A 129 8.87 -9.12 -3.28
C LEU A 129 7.42 -9.45 -2.95
N ALA A 130 6.83 -8.84 -1.93
CA ALA A 130 5.42 -9.02 -1.59
C ALA A 130 4.47 -8.64 -2.75
N GLY A 131 4.91 -7.75 -3.65
CA GLY A 131 4.09 -7.25 -4.75
C GLY A 131 4.31 -7.95 -6.11
N TRP A 132 4.99 -9.09 -6.17
CA TRP A 132 5.32 -9.73 -7.45
C TRP A 132 4.11 -10.09 -8.33
N GLN A 133 2.98 -10.40 -7.75
CA GLN A 133 1.72 -10.73 -8.45
C GLN A 133 0.81 -9.53 -8.71
N THR A 134 1.17 -8.34 -8.20
CA THR A 134 0.31 -7.16 -8.23
C THR A 134 -0.27 -6.86 -9.61
N LYS A 135 0.61 -6.84 -10.65
CA LYS A 135 0.15 -6.54 -12.01
C LYS A 135 -0.84 -7.55 -12.54
N ILE A 136 -0.52 -8.84 -12.40
CA ILE A 136 -1.35 -9.93 -12.91
C ILE A 136 -2.75 -9.85 -12.30
N PHE A 137 -2.82 -9.61 -10.98
CA PHE A 137 -4.10 -9.54 -10.30
C PHE A 137 -4.90 -8.29 -10.68
N LEU A 138 -4.27 -7.12 -10.77
CA LEU A 138 -4.94 -5.89 -11.18
C LEU A 138 -5.48 -5.97 -12.61
N ASP A 139 -4.73 -6.59 -13.53
CA ASP A 139 -5.18 -6.81 -14.91
C ASP A 139 -6.41 -7.76 -14.97
N GLN A 140 -6.55 -8.71 -14.04
CA GLN A 140 -7.70 -9.62 -13.99
C GLN A 140 -8.99 -8.94 -13.50
N VAL A 141 -8.89 -7.82 -12.82
CA VAL A 141 -10.06 -7.07 -12.31
C VAL A 141 -10.68 -6.19 -13.40
N LEU A 142 -9.91 -5.83 -14.42
CA LEU A 142 -10.37 -5.01 -15.55
C LEU A 142 -11.16 -5.82 -16.55
#